data_327a343f308c071e95f3d575f4cd83fa
#
_entry.id   327a343f308c071e95f3d575f4cd83fa
#
_cell.length_a   1.000
_cell.length_b   1.000
_cell.length_c   1.000
_cell.angle_alpha   90.00
_cell.angle_beta   90.00
_cell.angle_gamma   90.00
#
_symmetry.space_group_name_H-M   'P 1'
#
loop_
_entity.id
_entity.type
_entity.pdbx_description
1 polymer ?
#
loop_
_entity_poly.entity_id
_entity_poly.type
_entity_poly.pdbx_seq_one_letter_code
_entity_poly.pdbx_strand_id
1 'polypeptide(L)'
;MRPLLKICGLMREEDVALCCRERVEICGFVTEYPVPVPWNLTGDRCGELLPLVKDGARSCVVTGGTREKIRALALRLQPDFVQLHGGESLAVTADLVQDLAPRGIRVIKTVPPSAEARRREFGTADPGECGRLLERAGVYAALVDARGPDNAAKAGARVDPSLFLAVREAVRCTVILGGGVRSENCAQLIASLDPAVLDVMTGVETKPGIKSEAMLDALLAAMETAHRPPD
;
A
#
# COMPACT_ATOMS: atom_id res chain seq x y z
N MET A 1 0.75 -13.79 15.02
CA MET A 1 -0.23 -13.87 13.88
C MET A 1 0.51 -13.42 12.64
N ARG A 2 0.41 -14.14 11.48
CA ARG A 2 1.09 -13.68 10.27
C ARG A 2 0.59 -12.28 9.88
N PRO A 3 1.43 -11.43 9.27
CA PRO A 3 0.96 -10.16 8.72
C PRO A 3 -0.08 -10.40 7.62
N LEU A 4 -0.99 -9.44 7.44
CA LEU A 4 -1.88 -9.43 6.28
C LEU A 4 -1.05 -9.18 5.01
N LEU A 5 -1.53 -9.68 3.87
CA LEU A 5 -0.90 -9.50 2.57
C LEU A 5 -1.72 -8.55 1.69
N LYS A 6 -1.08 -7.52 1.18
CA LYS A 6 -1.59 -6.67 0.10
C LYS A 6 -0.80 -6.95 -1.18
N ILE A 7 -1.48 -7.29 -2.26
CA ILE A 7 -0.88 -7.38 -3.60
C ILE A 7 -1.31 -6.17 -4.41
N CYS A 8 -0.33 -5.37 -4.85
CA CYS A 8 -0.54 -4.10 -5.52
C CYS A 8 -0.22 -4.17 -7.03
N GLY A 9 -0.75 -3.23 -7.81
CA GLY A 9 -0.51 -3.15 -9.25
C GLY A 9 -1.25 -4.23 -10.05
N LEU A 10 -2.45 -4.62 -9.61
CA LEU A 10 -3.31 -5.53 -10.35
C LEU A 10 -3.90 -4.82 -11.58
N MET A 11 -3.82 -5.47 -12.75
CA MET A 11 -4.28 -4.92 -14.04
C MET A 11 -5.20 -5.89 -14.81
N ARG A 12 -5.21 -7.15 -14.43
CA ARG A 12 -5.85 -8.24 -15.16
C ARG A 12 -6.82 -9.00 -14.27
N GLU A 13 -7.88 -9.50 -14.88
CA GLU A 13 -8.93 -10.28 -14.19
C GLU A 13 -8.36 -11.58 -13.60
N GLU A 14 -7.46 -12.23 -14.35
CA GLU A 14 -6.81 -13.47 -13.90
C GLU A 14 -5.97 -13.24 -12.63
N ASP A 15 -5.28 -12.09 -12.55
CA ASP A 15 -4.47 -11.75 -11.38
C ASP A 15 -5.33 -11.40 -10.17
N VAL A 16 -6.49 -10.78 -10.36
CA VAL A 16 -7.50 -10.56 -9.30
C VAL A 16 -8.05 -11.90 -8.81
N ALA A 17 -8.43 -12.79 -9.74
CA ALA A 17 -8.93 -14.12 -9.41
C ALA A 17 -7.88 -14.95 -8.66
N LEU A 18 -6.60 -14.88 -9.08
CA LEU A 18 -5.48 -15.50 -8.38
C LEU A 18 -5.40 -14.99 -6.93
N CYS A 19 -5.38 -13.68 -6.72
CA CYS A 19 -5.30 -13.09 -5.37
C CYS A 19 -6.46 -13.55 -4.47
N CYS A 20 -7.69 -13.56 -4.99
CA CYS A 20 -8.87 -14.01 -4.22
C CYS A 20 -8.76 -15.51 -3.86
N ARG A 21 -8.35 -16.37 -4.80
CA ARG A 21 -8.16 -17.80 -4.58
C ARG A 21 -7.09 -18.07 -3.52
N GLU A 22 -5.98 -17.34 -3.56
CA GLU A 22 -4.88 -17.45 -2.59
C GLU A 22 -5.12 -16.67 -1.29
N ARG A 23 -6.33 -16.15 -1.09
CA ARG A 23 -6.75 -15.45 0.12
C ARG A 23 -5.88 -14.25 0.49
N VAL A 24 -5.46 -13.49 -0.52
CA VAL A 24 -4.83 -12.17 -0.32
C VAL A 24 -5.84 -11.23 0.32
N GLU A 25 -5.46 -10.56 1.39
CA GLU A 25 -6.40 -9.75 2.17
C GLU A 25 -6.71 -8.39 1.51
N ILE A 26 -5.78 -7.84 0.69
CA ILE A 26 -5.99 -6.55 0.03
C ILE A 26 -5.50 -6.59 -1.42
N CYS A 27 -6.40 -6.29 -2.36
CA CYS A 27 -6.12 -6.19 -3.78
C CYS A 27 -5.95 -4.71 -4.18
N GLY A 28 -4.75 -4.33 -4.65
CA GLY A 28 -4.38 -2.94 -4.95
C GLY A 28 -4.34 -2.63 -6.45
N PHE A 29 -4.96 -1.51 -6.83
CA PHE A 29 -5.08 -1.03 -8.21
C PHE A 29 -4.52 0.38 -8.31
N VAL A 30 -3.44 0.58 -9.07
CA VAL A 30 -2.90 1.92 -9.36
C VAL A 30 -3.78 2.56 -10.42
N THR A 31 -4.43 3.67 -10.10
CA THR A 31 -5.48 4.23 -10.93
C THR A 31 -5.35 5.75 -11.05
N GLU A 32 -5.34 6.24 -12.28
CA GLU A 32 -5.19 7.67 -12.58
C GLU A 32 -4.06 8.33 -11.78
N TYR A 33 -2.96 7.61 -11.61
CA TYR A 33 -1.80 8.10 -10.89
C TYR A 33 -1.14 9.25 -11.66
N PRO A 34 -0.74 10.35 -11.00
CA PRO A 34 -0.31 11.57 -11.70
C PRO A 34 1.02 11.46 -12.43
N VAL A 35 1.82 10.45 -12.09
CA VAL A 35 3.12 10.18 -12.74
C VAL A 35 2.99 8.93 -13.61
N PRO A 36 3.56 8.91 -14.82
CA PRO A 36 3.54 7.73 -15.68
C PRO A 36 4.21 6.53 -15.01
N VAL A 37 3.43 5.47 -14.82
CA VAL A 37 3.90 4.18 -14.28
C VAL A 37 3.27 3.04 -15.07
N PRO A 38 3.95 1.88 -15.21
CA PRO A 38 3.44 0.76 -16.01
C PRO A 38 2.10 0.21 -15.53
N TRP A 39 1.77 0.36 -14.26
CA TRP A 39 0.57 -0.21 -13.63
C TRP A 39 -0.65 0.72 -13.66
N ASN A 40 -0.53 1.90 -14.28
CA ASN A 40 -1.56 2.93 -14.20
C ASN A 40 -2.79 2.57 -15.04
N LEU A 41 -3.90 2.33 -14.37
CA LEU A 41 -5.21 2.06 -14.97
C LEU A 41 -5.97 3.37 -15.20
N THR A 42 -6.87 3.36 -16.20
CA THR A 42 -7.96 4.32 -16.25
C THR A 42 -8.98 4.01 -15.14
N GLY A 43 -9.75 5.02 -14.71
CA GLY A 43 -10.85 4.82 -13.76
C GLY A 43 -11.88 3.81 -14.26
N ASP A 44 -12.17 3.76 -15.56
CA ASP A 44 -13.12 2.83 -16.14
C ASP A 44 -12.60 1.38 -16.04
N ARG A 45 -11.33 1.15 -16.44
CA ARG A 45 -10.73 -0.19 -16.30
C ARG A 45 -10.65 -0.64 -14.83
N CYS A 46 -10.32 0.24 -13.92
CA CYS A 46 -10.36 -0.07 -12.49
C CYS A 46 -11.79 -0.44 -12.04
N GLY A 47 -12.80 0.31 -12.51
CA GLY A 47 -14.21 0.03 -12.24
C GLY A 47 -14.70 -1.33 -12.72
N GLU A 48 -14.10 -1.88 -13.79
CA GLU A 48 -14.37 -3.24 -14.27
C GLU A 48 -13.74 -4.31 -13.34
N LEU A 49 -12.56 -4.03 -12.79
CA LEU A 49 -11.81 -4.99 -11.97
C LEU A 49 -12.26 -5.04 -10.51
N LEU A 50 -12.67 -3.91 -9.93
CA LEU A 50 -13.04 -3.82 -8.52
C LEU A 50 -14.14 -4.81 -8.11
N PRO A 51 -15.23 -5.04 -8.89
CA PRO A 51 -16.29 -6.00 -8.54
C PRO A 51 -15.82 -7.46 -8.53
N LEU A 52 -14.64 -7.75 -9.09
CA LEU A 52 -14.05 -9.09 -9.07
C LEU A 52 -13.34 -9.41 -7.76
N VAL A 53 -13.07 -8.40 -6.92
CA VAL A 53 -12.52 -8.58 -5.58
C VAL A 53 -13.61 -9.14 -4.67
N LYS A 54 -13.42 -10.35 -4.16
CA LYS A 54 -14.41 -11.11 -3.38
C LYS A 54 -13.71 -12.08 -2.40
N ASP A 55 -14.46 -12.99 -1.83
CA ASP A 55 -13.96 -14.03 -0.94
C ASP A 55 -13.27 -13.49 0.33
N GLY A 56 -13.71 -12.32 0.80
CA GLY A 56 -13.17 -11.65 1.99
C GLY A 56 -11.99 -10.72 1.73
N ALA A 57 -11.48 -10.67 0.49
CA ALA A 57 -10.49 -9.67 0.09
C ALA A 57 -11.10 -8.27 0.03
N ARG A 58 -10.29 -7.25 0.25
CA ARG A 58 -10.66 -5.84 0.20
C ARG A 58 -9.97 -5.14 -0.96
N SER A 59 -10.67 -4.21 -1.56
CA SER A 59 -10.16 -3.42 -2.67
C SER A 59 -9.42 -2.16 -2.20
N CYS A 60 -8.32 -1.81 -2.87
CA CYS A 60 -7.53 -0.62 -2.58
C CYS A 60 -7.18 0.12 -3.88
N VAL A 61 -7.65 1.35 -4.04
CA VAL A 61 -7.26 2.23 -5.15
C VAL A 61 -6.09 3.08 -4.73
N VAL A 62 -4.95 2.93 -5.43
CA VAL A 62 -3.74 3.74 -5.24
C VAL A 62 -3.76 4.87 -6.24
N THR A 63 -3.76 6.10 -5.76
CA THR A 63 -3.86 7.29 -6.61
C THR A 63 -3.14 8.49 -6.01
N GLY A 64 -3.23 9.64 -6.66
CA GLY A 64 -2.67 10.90 -6.21
C GLY A 64 -3.20 12.07 -7.01
N GLY A 65 -2.82 13.29 -6.59
CA GLY A 65 -3.20 14.53 -7.23
C GLY A 65 -4.00 15.47 -6.33
N THR A 66 -4.95 16.22 -6.90
CA THR A 66 -5.77 17.16 -6.11
C THR A 66 -6.83 16.41 -5.30
N ARG A 67 -7.26 17.04 -4.18
CA ARG A 67 -8.34 16.52 -3.32
C ARG A 67 -9.60 16.21 -4.13
N GLU A 68 -10.02 17.12 -5.01
CA GLU A 68 -11.23 17.01 -5.81
C GLU A 68 -11.18 15.80 -6.74
N LYS A 69 -10.03 15.59 -7.42
CA LYS A 69 -9.80 14.43 -8.29
C LYS A 69 -9.86 13.13 -7.50
N ILE A 70 -9.11 13.04 -6.41
CA ILE A 70 -9.06 11.83 -5.57
C ILE A 70 -10.43 11.51 -5.00
N ARG A 71 -11.12 12.52 -4.47
CA ARG A 71 -12.49 12.39 -3.96
C ARG A 71 -13.45 11.90 -5.03
N ALA A 72 -13.45 12.53 -6.22
CA ALA A 72 -14.33 12.14 -7.32
C ALA A 72 -14.09 10.69 -7.75
N LEU A 73 -12.82 10.29 -7.89
CA LEU A 73 -12.43 8.92 -8.24
C LEU A 73 -12.90 7.92 -7.18
N ALA A 74 -12.65 8.19 -5.91
CA ALA A 74 -13.04 7.33 -4.80
C ALA A 74 -14.56 7.17 -4.70
N LEU A 75 -15.32 8.25 -4.86
CA LEU A 75 -16.79 8.21 -4.82
C LEU A 75 -17.39 7.49 -6.03
N ARG A 76 -16.74 7.54 -7.18
CA ARG A 76 -17.15 6.79 -8.37
C ARG A 76 -16.89 5.30 -8.23
N LEU A 77 -15.70 4.93 -7.74
CA LEU A 77 -15.23 3.55 -7.69
C LEU A 77 -15.65 2.79 -6.43
N GLN A 78 -15.91 3.50 -5.32
CA GLN A 78 -16.33 2.92 -4.03
C GLN A 78 -15.43 1.77 -3.54
N PRO A 79 -14.07 1.94 -3.50
CA PRO A 79 -13.19 0.91 -2.95
C PRO A 79 -13.27 0.86 -1.43
N ASP A 80 -12.79 -0.21 -0.81
CA ASP A 80 -12.64 -0.27 0.66
C ASP A 80 -11.56 0.69 1.17
N PHE A 81 -10.48 0.86 0.37
CA PHE A 81 -9.37 1.73 0.70
C PHE A 81 -8.99 2.66 -0.46
N VAL A 82 -8.61 3.89 -0.11
CA VAL A 82 -7.87 4.79 -1.00
C VAL A 82 -6.48 4.99 -0.41
N GLN A 83 -5.45 4.66 -1.21
CA GLN A 83 -4.06 4.86 -0.83
C GLN A 83 -3.50 6.11 -1.52
N LEU A 84 -3.09 7.07 -0.72
CA LEU A 84 -2.50 8.33 -1.15
C LEU A 84 -0.98 8.19 -1.27
N HIS A 85 -0.47 8.25 -2.50
CA HIS A 85 0.95 8.04 -2.79
C HIS A 85 1.56 9.17 -3.65
N GLY A 86 0.78 10.17 -4.02
CA GLY A 86 1.15 11.25 -4.96
C GLY A 86 1.76 12.50 -4.32
N GLY A 87 2.12 12.46 -3.04
CA GLY A 87 2.71 13.61 -2.35
C GLY A 87 1.69 14.59 -1.75
N GLU A 88 0.48 14.12 -1.48
CA GLU A 88 -0.59 14.90 -0.83
C GLU A 88 -0.15 15.39 0.54
N SER A 89 -0.44 16.66 0.84
CA SER A 89 -0.16 17.25 2.14
C SER A 89 -1.01 16.62 3.25
N LEU A 90 -0.59 16.81 4.51
CA LEU A 90 -1.34 16.36 5.67
C LEU A 90 -2.76 16.95 5.69
N ALA A 91 -2.92 18.25 5.32
CA ALA A 91 -4.23 18.89 5.26
C ALA A 91 -5.16 18.22 4.26
N VAL A 92 -4.69 17.99 3.02
CA VAL A 92 -5.44 17.26 1.99
C VAL A 92 -5.78 15.83 2.45
N THR A 93 -4.85 15.18 3.14
CA THR A 93 -5.07 13.83 3.70
C THR A 93 -6.20 13.84 4.73
N ALA A 94 -6.18 14.79 5.69
CA ALA A 94 -7.20 14.91 6.72
C ALA A 94 -8.59 15.22 6.11
N ASP A 95 -8.65 16.11 5.13
CA ASP A 95 -9.87 16.42 4.40
C ASP A 95 -10.45 15.19 3.69
N LEU A 96 -9.60 14.40 3.02
CA LEU A 96 -10.03 13.18 2.34
C LEU A 96 -10.52 12.11 3.32
N VAL A 97 -9.91 11.99 4.50
CA VAL A 97 -10.41 11.10 5.56
C VAL A 97 -11.85 11.48 5.93
N GLN A 98 -12.12 12.77 6.14
CA GLN A 98 -13.46 13.27 6.49
C GLN A 98 -14.47 13.09 5.34
N ASP A 99 -14.05 13.38 4.09
CA ASP A 99 -14.91 13.28 2.92
C ASP A 99 -15.35 11.83 2.60
N LEU A 100 -14.46 10.86 2.87
CA LEU A 100 -14.65 9.48 2.45
C LEU A 100 -15.23 8.58 3.55
N ALA A 101 -15.05 8.94 4.82
CA ALA A 101 -15.55 8.16 5.96
C ALA A 101 -17.07 7.89 5.92
N PRO A 102 -17.96 8.84 5.51
CA PRO A 102 -19.41 8.57 5.42
C PRO A 102 -19.79 7.50 4.39
N ARG A 103 -18.87 7.15 3.49
CA ARG A 103 -19.04 6.08 2.50
C ARG A 103 -18.37 4.77 2.89
N GLY A 104 -17.80 4.69 4.10
CA GLY A 104 -17.05 3.53 4.56
C GLY A 104 -15.67 3.36 3.90
N ILE A 105 -15.24 4.31 3.08
CA ILE A 105 -13.93 4.28 2.39
C ILE A 105 -12.86 4.77 3.36
N ARG A 106 -11.82 3.97 3.59
CA ARG A 106 -10.73 4.28 4.51
C ARG A 106 -9.50 4.74 3.77
N VAL A 107 -8.73 5.64 4.38
CA VAL A 107 -7.55 6.24 3.77
C VAL A 107 -6.28 5.59 4.31
N ILE A 108 -5.39 5.19 3.40
CA ILE A 108 -3.99 4.81 3.67
C ILE A 108 -3.12 5.94 3.14
N LYS A 109 -2.14 6.41 3.90
CA LYS A 109 -1.22 7.46 3.43
C LYS A 109 0.22 7.00 3.56
N THR A 110 0.98 7.23 2.49
CA THR A 110 2.41 6.93 2.45
C THR A 110 3.22 7.97 3.23
N VAL A 111 4.15 7.49 4.06
CA VAL A 111 5.23 8.28 4.65
C VAL A 111 6.42 8.19 3.70
N PRO A 112 6.82 9.29 3.04
CA PRO A 112 7.86 9.24 2.01
C PRO A 112 9.25 8.91 2.60
N PRO A 113 10.12 8.22 1.83
CA PRO A 113 11.46 7.87 2.28
C PRO A 113 12.38 9.07 2.47
N SER A 114 12.23 10.14 1.68
CA SER A 114 13.10 11.31 1.79
C SER A 114 12.63 12.30 2.86
N ALA A 115 13.58 12.83 3.62
CA ALA A 115 13.31 13.87 4.64
C ALA A 115 12.72 15.15 4.03
N GLU A 116 13.12 15.49 2.79
CA GLU A 116 12.59 16.64 2.07
C GLU A 116 11.11 16.46 1.75
N ALA A 117 10.71 15.30 1.21
CA ALA A 117 9.32 15.00 0.93
C ALA A 117 8.48 15.00 2.22
N ARG A 118 9.00 14.46 3.33
CA ARG A 118 8.33 14.54 4.62
C ARG A 118 8.11 15.98 5.09
N ARG A 119 9.12 16.86 4.98
CA ARG A 119 8.94 18.30 5.31
C ARG A 119 7.87 18.96 4.45
N ARG A 120 7.86 18.65 3.16
CA ARG A 120 6.87 19.23 2.22
C ARG A 120 5.44 18.77 2.52
N GLU A 121 5.25 17.48 2.84
CA GLU A 121 3.93 16.89 3.02
C GLU A 121 3.40 17.04 4.45
N PHE A 122 4.27 16.99 5.45
CA PHE A 122 3.91 16.94 6.88
C PHE A 122 4.44 18.12 7.71
N GLY A 123 5.29 18.97 7.16
CA GLY A 123 5.96 20.05 7.91
C GLY A 123 7.11 19.59 8.80
N THR A 124 7.44 18.30 8.82
CA THR A 124 8.51 17.71 9.62
C THR A 124 9.31 16.69 8.82
N ALA A 125 10.57 16.51 9.18
CA ALA A 125 11.41 15.43 8.63
C ALA A 125 11.35 14.14 9.48
N ASP A 126 10.88 14.22 10.72
CA ASP A 126 10.84 13.11 11.65
C ASP A 126 9.77 12.08 11.24
N PRO A 127 10.14 10.80 10.99
CA PRO A 127 9.20 9.80 10.54
C PRO A 127 8.13 9.44 11.58
N GLY A 128 8.53 9.40 12.87
CA GLY A 128 7.61 9.11 13.96
C GLY A 128 6.57 10.22 14.11
N GLU A 129 7.00 11.49 13.97
CA GLU A 129 6.02 12.61 14.00
C GLU A 129 5.10 12.57 12.77
N CYS A 130 5.60 12.20 11.57
CA CYS A 130 4.71 11.97 10.42
C CYS A 130 3.64 10.93 10.75
N GLY A 131 4.03 9.80 11.37
CA GLY A 131 3.08 8.78 11.81
C GLY A 131 2.03 9.33 12.79
N ARG A 132 2.46 10.04 13.84
CA ARG A 132 1.55 10.66 14.83
C ARG A 132 0.58 11.66 14.19
N LEU A 133 1.05 12.44 13.22
CA LEU A 133 0.21 13.37 12.46
C LEU A 133 -0.85 12.63 11.65
N LEU A 134 -0.50 11.53 11.01
CA LEU A 134 -1.43 10.68 10.27
C LEU A 134 -2.48 10.02 11.17
N GLU A 135 -2.05 9.51 12.32
CA GLU A 135 -2.97 8.93 13.31
C GLU A 135 -3.99 9.98 13.80
N ARG A 136 -3.53 11.19 14.12
CA ARG A 136 -4.41 12.33 14.48
C ARG A 136 -5.35 12.74 13.36
N ALA A 137 -4.92 12.62 12.10
CA ALA A 137 -5.76 12.87 10.93
C ALA A 137 -6.81 11.78 10.69
N GLY A 138 -6.73 10.65 11.41
CA GLY A 138 -7.69 9.55 11.32
C GLY A 138 -7.49 8.61 10.14
N VAL A 139 -6.27 8.50 9.59
CA VAL A 139 -6.00 7.50 8.56
C VAL A 139 -6.16 6.08 9.11
N TYR A 140 -6.58 5.17 8.26
CA TYR A 140 -6.64 3.74 8.61
C TYR A 140 -5.25 3.16 8.82
N ALA A 141 -4.30 3.51 7.94
CA ALA A 141 -2.94 3.02 8.03
C ALA A 141 -1.92 4.03 7.48
N ALA A 142 -0.73 4.01 8.07
CA ALA A 142 0.47 4.60 7.49
C ALA A 142 1.21 3.54 6.66
N LEU A 143 1.59 3.88 5.43
CA LEU A 143 2.42 3.02 4.58
C LEU A 143 3.85 3.55 4.55
N VAL A 144 4.82 2.71 4.86
CA VAL A 144 6.24 3.01 4.66
C VAL A 144 6.72 2.22 3.45
N ASP A 145 7.09 2.92 2.38
CA ASP A 145 7.55 2.35 1.11
C ASP A 145 8.93 2.89 0.73
N ALA A 146 9.70 2.10 0.02
CA ALA A 146 10.96 2.53 -0.57
C ALA A 146 10.79 3.56 -1.70
N ARG A 147 9.59 3.68 -2.26
CA ARG A 147 9.26 4.60 -3.35
C ARG A 147 8.65 5.89 -2.82
N GLY A 148 9.12 7.00 -3.39
CA GLY A 148 8.51 8.32 -3.17
C GLY A 148 7.36 8.61 -4.13
N PRO A 149 6.74 9.81 -3.99
CA PRO A 149 5.60 10.24 -4.82
C PRO A 149 5.91 10.32 -6.31
N ASP A 150 7.16 10.56 -6.66
CA ASP A 150 7.69 10.61 -8.03
C ASP A 150 7.97 9.23 -8.62
N ASN A 151 7.70 8.17 -7.87
CA ASN A 151 8.03 6.78 -8.19
C ASN A 151 9.51 6.55 -8.55
N ALA A 152 10.38 7.45 -8.12
CA ALA A 152 11.80 7.50 -8.48
C ALA A 152 12.66 6.43 -7.79
N ALA A 153 12.07 5.39 -7.21
CA ALA A 153 12.85 4.31 -6.63
C ALA A 153 13.63 3.58 -7.75
N LYS A 154 14.93 3.48 -7.56
CA LYS A 154 15.78 2.63 -8.40
C LYS A 154 15.28 1.19 -8.34
N ALA A 155 15.44 0.45 -9.43
CA ALA A 155 15.15 -0.98 -9.44
C ALA A 155 15.85 -1.67 -8.27
N GLY A 156 15.09 -2.45 -7.48
CA GLY A 156 15.60 -3.13 -6.29
C GLY A 156 15.70 -2.27 -5.02
N ALA A 157 15.14 -1.05 -5.01
CA ALA A 157 15.06 -0.25 -3.78
C ALA A 157 14.32 -1.03 -2.68
N ARG A 158 14.90 -1.00 -1.48
CA ARG A 158 14.34 -1.62 -0.27
C ARG A 158 13.94 -0.54 0.71
N VAL A 159 12.91 -0.83 1.48
CA VAL A 159 12.51 0.02 2.60
C VAL A 159 13.68 0.17 3.59
N ASP A 160 13.82 1.36 4.15
CA ASP A 160 14.73 1.60 5.26
C ASP A 160 14.08 1.06 6.55
N PRO A 161 14.68 0.03 7.20
CA PRO A 161 14.16 -0.52 8.44
C PRO A 161 14.01 0.53 9.56
N SER A 162 14.93 1.48 9.65
CA SER A 162 14.88 2.53 10.68
C SER A 162 13.70 3.48 10.50
N LEU A 163 13.38 3.79 9.24
CA LEU A 163 12.19 4.58 8.90
C LEU A 163 10.90 3.86 9.30
N PHE A 164 10.82 2.56 8.98
CA PHE A 164 9.65 1.75 9.33
C PHE A 164 9.46 1.67 10.85
N LEU A 165 10.51 1.33 11.59
CA LEU A 165 10.46 1.22 13.06
C LEU A 165 10.10 2.55 13.70
N ALA A 166 10.67 3.67 13.25
CA ALA A 166 10.35 4.98 13.78
C ALA A 166 8.86 5.34 13.63
N VAL A 167 8.22 4.97 12.52
CA VAL A 167 6.78 5.16 12.35
C VAL A 167 5.99 4.18 13.22
N ARG A 168 6.34 2.87 13.18
CA ARG A 168 5.64 1.81 13.89
C ARG A 168 5.61 2.05 15.40
N GLU A 169 6.73 2.45 16.01
CA GLU A 169 6.84 2.71 17.44
C GLU A 169 6.10 3.97 17.89
N ALA A 170 5.84 4.90 16.98
CA ALA A 170 5.21 6.18 17.27
C ALA A 170 3.68 6.15 17.25
N VAL A 171 3.04 5.11 16.69
CA VAL A 171 1.59 5.07 16.43
C VAL A 171 0.95 3.75 16.88
N ARG A 172 -0.37 3.79 17.04
CA ARG A 172 -1.22 2.62 17.31
C ARG A 172 -2.00 2.17 16.07
N CYS A 173 -2.15 3.05 15.07
CA CYS A 173 -2.78 2.68 13.82
C CYS A 173 -1.95 1.65 13.06
N THR A 174 -2.56 0.99 12.10
CA THR A 174 -1.86 0.00 11.26
C THR A 174 -0.69 0.63 10.51
N VAL A 175 0.48 -0.03 10.54
CA VAL A 175 1.62 0.36 9.70
C VAL A 175 1.89 -0.73 8.67
N ILE A 176 1.89 -0.34 7.40
CA ILE A 176 2.09 -1.20 6.25
C ILE A 176 3.54 -1.10 5.80
N LEU A 177 4.19 -2.23 5.59
CA LEU A 177 5.54 -2.33 5.04
C LEU A 177 5.49 -2.59 3.55
N GLY A 178 5.96 -1.64 2.74
CA GLY A 178 6.14 -1.77 1.29
C GLY A 178 7.58 -1.60 0.85
N GLY A 179 7.85 -1.83 -0.43
CA GLY A 179 9.17 -1.58 -1.03
C GLY A 179 10.14 -2.75 -0.99
N GLY A 180 10.20 -3.48 -2.11
CA GLY A 180 11.17 -4.54 -2.34
C GLY A 180 10.93 -5.85 -1.59
N VAL A 181 9.71 -6.08 -1.10
CA VAL A 181 9.31 -7.34 -0.46
C VAL A 181 9.16 -8.44 -1.51
N ARG A 182 9.73 -9.62 -1.22
CA ARG A 182 9.68 -10.83 -2.05
C ARG A 182 9.94 -12.06 -1.19
N SER A 183 9.72 -13.27 -1.74
CA SER A 183 9.88 -14.55 -1.01
C SER A 183 11.23 -14.68 -0.29
N GLU A 184 12.34 -14.23 -0.93
CA GLU A 184 13.69 -14.39 -0.40
C GLU A 184 14.01 -13.52 0.83
N ASN A 185 13.27 -12.43 1.04
CA ASN A 185 13.51 -11.53 2.17
C ASN A 185 12.32 -11.40 3.13
N CYS A 186 11.18 -11.94 2.78
CA CYS A 186 9.92 -11.81 3.50
C CYS A 186 10.05 -12.30 4.96
N ALA A 187 10.60 -13.49 5.17
CA ALA A 187 10.75 -14.06 6.50
C ALA A 187 11.63 -13.18 7.41
N GLN A 188 12.74 -12.66 6.89
CA GLN A 188 13.62 -11.75 7.63
C GLN A 188 12.92 -10.44 7.97
N LEU A 189 12.17 -9.84 7.02
CA LEU A 189 11.42 -8.60 7.26
C LEU A 189 10.35 -8.78 8.32
N ILE A 190 9.62 -9.90 8.30
CA ILE A 190 8.63 -10.23 9.34
C ILE A 190 9.30 -10.38 10.70
N ALA A 191 10.37 -11.15 10.79
CA ALA A 191 11.06 -11.41 12.06
C ALA A 191 11.70 -10.14 12.67
N SER A 192 12.24 -9.24 11.83
CA SER A 192 12.96 -8.06 12.31
C SER A 192 12.06 -6.82 12.51
N LEU A 193 10.97 -6.69 11.75
CA LEU A 193 10.14 -5.48 11.72
C LEU A 193 8.72 -5.71 12.23
N ASP A 194 8.26 -6.96 12.32
CA ASP A 194 6.92 -7.36 12.76
C ASP A 194 5.81 -6.45 12.17
N PRO A 195 5.71 -6.37 10.82
CA PRO A 195 4.72 -5.52 10.17
C PRO A 195 3.30 -6.08 10.32
N ALA A 196 2.30 -5.21 10.47
CA ALA A 196 0.90 -5.64 10.48
C ALA A 196 0.42 -6.07 9.09
N VAL A 197 0.93 -5.43 8.03
CA VAL A 197 0.61 -5.71 6.63
C VAL A 197 1.88 -5.63 5.79
N LEU A 198 2.06 -6.57 4.87
CA LEU A 198 3.06 -6.51 3.79
C LEU A 198 2.39 -6.03 2.50
N ASP A 199 2.94 -4.98 1.87
CA ASP A 199 2.53 -4.51 0.54
C ASP A 199 3.54 -4.97 -0.51
N VAL A 200 3.10 -5.85 -1.40
CA VAL A 200 3.95 -6.48 -2.41
C VAL A 200 3.42 -6.16 -3.80
N MET A 201 4.29 -5.71 -4.69
CA MET A 201 3.94 -5.43 -6.08
C MET A 201 4.85 -6.22 -7.03
N THR A 202 6.08 -5.76 -7.23
CA THR A 202 7.02 -6.35 -8.19
C THR A 202 7.62 -7.67 -7.71
N GLY A 203 7.57 -7.97 -6.41
CA GLY A 203 8.09 -9.20 -5.82
C GLY A 203 7.35 -10.48 -6.23
N VAL A 204 6.19 -10.33 -6.88
CA VAL A 204 5.36 -11.43 -7.40
C VAL A 204 5.00 -11.23 -8.88
N GLU A 205 5.80 -10.46 -9.63
CA GLU A 205 5.58 -10.17 -11.06
C GLU A 205 6.63 -10.81 -11.96
N THR A 206 6.19 -11.38 -13.07
CA THR A 206 7.08 -11.78 -14.18
C THR A 206 7.41 -10.59 -15.08
N LYS A 207 6.45 -9.68 -15.26
CA LYS A 207 6.57 -8.38 -15.96
C LYS A 207 5.63 -7.40 -15.25
N PRO A 208 5.86 -6.08 -15.36
CA PRO A 208 4.96 -5.10 -14.78
C PRO A 208 3.49 -5.38 -15.10
N GLY A 209 2.65 -5.52 -14.07
CA GLY A 209 1.23 -5.79 -14.19
C GLY A 209 0.83 -7.24 -14.48
N ILE A 210 1.78 -8.19 -14.49
CA ILE A 210 1.51 -9.62 -14.67
C ILE A 210 2.01 -10.38 -13.45
N LYS A 211 1.08 -10.85 -12.62
CA LYS A 211 1.40 -11.63 -11.43
C LYS A 211 1.75 -13.08 -11.79
N SER A 212 2.61 -13.68 -11.00
CA SER A 212 3.02 -15.08 -11.10
C SER A 212 2.47 -15.88 -9.92
N GLU A 213 1.67 -16.88 -10.20
CA GLU A 213 1.16 -17.82 -9.20
C GLU A 213 2.32 -18.46 -8.42
N ALA A 214 3.32 -18.99 -9.09
CA ALA A 214 4.46 -19.61 -8.43
C ALA A 214 5.26 -18.66 -7.51
N MET A 215 5.36 -17.35 -7.87
CA MET A 215 6.03 -16.38 -7.02
C MET A 215 5.15 -15.98 -5.83
N LEU A 216 3.81 -15.93 -6.02
CA LEU A 216 2.87 -15.68 -4.94
C LEU A 216 2.87 -16.83 -3.94
N ASP A 217 2.83 -18.07 -4.42
CA ASP A 217 2.92 -19.28 -3.57
C ASP A 217 4.21 -19.31 -2.76
N ALA A 218 5.35 -18.99 -3.40
CA ALA A 218 6.63 -18.91 -2.70
C ALA A 218 6.64 -17.82 -1.62
N LEU A 219 6.01 -16.67 -1.89
CA LEU A 219 5.86 -15.60 -0.90
C LEU A 219 5.00 -16.04 0.28
N LEU A 220 3.84 -16.66 0.03
CA LEU A 220 2.93 -17.15 1.07
C LEU A 220 3.60 -18.20 1.94
N ALA A 221 4.32 -19.16 1.34
CA ALA A 221 5.11 -20.16 2.06
C ALA A 221 6.19 -19.53 2.95
N ALA A 222 6.88 -18.48 2.46
CA ALA A 222 7.87 -17.74 3.26
C ALA A 222 7.22 -16.97 4.43
N MET A 223 6.02 -16.42 4.26
CA MET A 223 5.26 -15.77 5.33
C MET A 223 4.84 -16.76 6.43
N GLU A 224 4.41 -17.96 6.06
CA GLU A 224 4.04 -19.03 7.01
C GLU A 224 5.24 -19.52 7.81
N THR A 225 6.39 -19.71 7.14
CA THR A 225 7.63 -20.15 7.79
C THR A 225 8.13 -19.14 8.83
N ALA A 226 8.04 -17.87 8.53
CA ALA A 226 8.43 -16.79 9.45
C ALA A 226 7.61 -16.75 10.75
N HIS A 227 6.43 -17.35 10.74
CA HIS A 227 5.50 -17.33 11.88
C HIS A 227 5.55 -18.59 12.74
N ARG A 228 6.25 -19.66 12.33
CA ARG A 228 6.45 -20.83 13.20
C ARG A 228 7.41 -20.48 14.32
N PRO A 229 7.06 -20.76 15.61
CA PRO A 229 8.04 -20.69 16.69
C PRO A 229 9.21 -21.63 16.35
N PRO A 230 10.45 -21.31 16.74
CA PRO A 230 11.54 -22.26 16.64
C PRO A 230 11.19 -23.50 17.49
N ASP A 231 11.42 -24.69 16.90
CA ASP A 231 11.27 -25.99 17.56
C ASP A 231 12.17 -26.12 18.81
#